data_ea4f9b2fb495814e52828f4786a41036
#
_entry.id   ea4f9b2fb495814e52828f4786a41036
#
_cell.length_a   1.000
_cell.length_b   1.000
_cell.length_c   1.000
_cell.angle_alpha   90.00
_cell.angle_beta   90.00
_cell.angle_gamma   90.00
#
_symmetry.space_group_name_H-M   'P 1'
#
loop_
_entity.id
_entity.type
_entity.pdbx_description
1 polymer ?
#
loop_
_entity_poly.entity_id
_entity_poly.type
_entity_poly.pdbx_seq_one_letter_code
_entity_poly.pdbx_strand_id
1 'polypeptide(L)'
;SGGLGPMGYSRPAAIGAKIARPGDLVVCVDGDGSFQMNVQELATVAEQNLPLKIFIINNGCHGMVRQWQQLFHGNRLSASVFAGNPDFVRLAEAYGIRGLRIDDPARLPAGVREALEYDGPVVVDCIVRQEENVLPMVPPGAALREMIER
;
A
#
# COMPACT_ATOMS: atom_id res chain seq x y z
N SER A 1 3.59 8.45 7.50
CA SER A 1 3.88 9.70 8.18
C SER A 1 2.73 10.69 8.01
N GLY A 2 2.43 11.46 9.06
CA GLY A 2 1.32 12.43 9.03
C GLY A 2 1.68 13.80 8.44
N GLY A 3 2.93 14.02 8.10
CA GLY A 3 3.42 15.29 7.56
C GLY A 3 3.64 15.22 6.05
N LEU A 4 4.87 14.94 5.64
CA LEU A 4 5.26 14.95 4.23
C LEU A 4 4.74 13.75 3.42
N GLY A 5 4.38 12.65 4.07
CA GLY A 5 3.85 11.44 3.43
C GLY A 5 4.84 10.79 2.43
N PRO A 6 6.13 10.62 2.76
CA PRO A 6 7.10 10.09 1.81
C PRO A 6 6.78 8.64 1.46
N MET A 7 6.85 8.32 0.18
CA MET A 7 6.74 6.94 -0.29
C MET A 7 7.91 6.09 0.25
N GLY A 8 7.65 4.81 0.52
CA GLY A 8 8.63 3.89 1.10
C GLY A 8 8.78 3.97 2.63
N TYR A 9 8.07 4.89 3.32
CA TYR A 9 8.19 5.05 4.77
C TYR A 9 7.50 3.93 5.57
N SER A 10 6.35 3.45 5.11
CA SER A 10 5.42 2.63 5.90
C SER A 10 6.04 1.33 6.43
N ARG A 11 6.71 0.56 5.59
CA ARG A 11 7.28 -0.73 6.01
C ARG A 11 8.47 -0.59 6.96
N PRO A 12 9.51 0.23 6.69
CA PRO A 12 10.57 0.45 7.67
C PRO A 12 10.06 0.93 9.03
N ALA A 13 9.05 1.82 9.02
CA ALA A 13 8.40 2.26 10.26
C ALA A 13 7.65 1.14 10.98
N ALA A 14 6.95 0.27 10.24
CA ALA A 14 6.24 -0.89 10.81
C ALA A 14 7.23 -1.92 11.40
N ILE A 15 8.38 -2.14 10.77
CA ILE A 15 9.47 -2.98 11.31
C ILE A 15 9.93 -2.41 12.66
N GLY A 16 10.28 -1.12 12.70
CA GLY A 16 10.67 -0.45 13.93
C GLY A 16 9.61 -0.52 15.02
N ALA A 17 8.34 -0.29 14.67
CA ALA A 17 7.22 -0.41 15.61
C ALA A 17 7.09 -1.83 16.17
N LYS A 18 7.22 -2.86 15.32
CA LYS A 18 7.11 -4.26 15.76
C LYS A 18 8.26 -4.68 16.65
N ILE A 19 9.48 -4.21 16.37
CA ILE A 19 10.65 -4.46 17.24
C ILE A 19 10.46 -3.78 18.61
N ALA A 20 9.97 -2.53 18.61
CA ALA A 20 9.74 -1.79 19.85
C ALA A 20 8.55 -2.32 20.67
N ARG A 21 7.58 -2.95 20.01
CA ARG A 21 6.32 -3.44 20.60
C ARG A 21 6.05 -4.89 20.16
N PRO A 22 6.85 -5.86 20.57
CA PRO A 22 6.77 -7.24 20.06
C PRO A 22 5.46 -7.95 20.36
N GLY A 23 4.75 -7.57 21.43
CA GLY A 23 3.45 -8.14 21.81
C GLY A 23 2.27 -7.56 21.05
N ASP A 24 2.43 -6.42 20.36
CA ASP A 24 1.33 -5.73 19.71
C ASP A 24 1.11 -6.25 18.28
N LEU A 25 -0.14 -6.21 17.83
CA LEU A 25 -0.47 -6.37 16.41
C LEU A 25 -0.03 -5.12 15.66
N VAL A 26 0.89 -5.30 14.71
CA VAL A 26 1.33 -4.21 13.82
C VAL A 26 0.85 -4.49 12.40
N VAL A 27 0.08 -3.56 11.86
CA VAL A 27 -0.44 -3.59 10.50
C VAL A 27 0.23 -2.47 9.69
N CYS A 28 0.82 -2.82 8.57
CA CYS A 28 1.38 -1.90 7.59
C CYS A 28 0.44 -1.83 6.39
N VAL A 29 -0.07 -0.64 6.07
CA VAL A 29 -0.85 -0.39 4.85
C VAL A 29 -0.03 0.50 3.94
N ASP A 30 0.19 0.06 2.70
CA ASP A 30 1.04 0.75 1.73
C ASP A 30 0.44 0.67 0.33
N GLY A 31 0.80 1.61 -0.55
CA GLY A 31 0.49 1.52 -1.97
C GLY A 31 1.55 0.68 -2.70
N ASP A 32 1.17 0.11 -3.85
CA ASP A 32 2.05 -0.73 -4.67
C ASP A 32 3.34 -0.01 -5.13
N GLY A 33 3.25 1.25 -5.52
CA GLY A 33 4.43 2.05 -5.88
C GLY A 33 5.31 2.39 -4.68
N SER A 34 4.72 2.69 -3.53
CA SER A 34 5.44 2.97 -2.29
C SER A 34 6.11 1.71 -1.74
N PHE A 35 5.41 0.58 -1.78
CA PHE A 35 5.94 -0.72 -1.36
C PHE A 35 7.23 -1.09 -2.11
N GLN A 36 7.30 -0.83 -3.42
CA GLN A 36 8.46 -1.17 -4.23
C GLN A 36 9.72 -0.35 -3.88
N MET A 37 9.57 0.84 -3.29
CA MET A 37 10.72 1.70 -2.95
C MET A 37 11.65 1.12 -1.90
N ASN A 38 11.15 0.26 -1.02
CA ASN A 38 11.91 -0.39 0.05
C ASN A 38 11.64 -1.89 0.12
N VAL A 39 11.46 -2.54 -1.04
CA VAL A 39 11.15 -3.98 -1.11
C VAL A 39 12.19 -4.85 -0.39
N GLN A 40 13.46 -4.43 -0.38
CA GLN A 40 14.56 -5.12 0.27
C GLN A 40 14.37 -5.28 1.79
N GLU A 41 13.55 -4.45 2.43
CA GLU A 41 13.26 -4.57 3.86
C GLU A 41 12.44 -5.82 4.22
N LEU A 42 11.91 -6.53 3.22
CA LEU A 42 11.33 -7.85 3.44
C LEU A 42 12.37 -8.86 3.93
N ALA A 43 13.65 -8.67 3.60
CA ALA A 43 14.73 -9.50 4.14
C ALA A 43 14.80 -9.40 5.66
N THR A 44 14.71 -8.18 6.22
CA THR A 44 14.68 -7.96 7.67
C THR A 44 13.45 -8.61 8.32
N VAL A 45 12.28 -8.47 7.68
CA VAL A 45 11.03 -9.10 8.16
C VAL A 45 11.17 -10.62 8.21
N ALA A 46 11.74 -11.22 7.18
CA ALA A 46 11.94 -12.67 7.09
C ALA A 46 13.01 -13.16 8.08
N GLU A 47 14.18 -12.52 8.11
CA GLU A 47 15.30 -12.89 8.98
C GLU A 47 14.91 -12.86 10.46
N GLN A 48 14.18 -11.83 10.87
CA GLN A 48 13.74 -11.65 12.25
C GLN A 48 12.39 -12.33 12.55
N ASN A 49 11.79 -13.01 11.55
CA ASN A 49 10.44 -13.60 11.61
C ASN A 49 9.42 -12.66 12.27
N LEU A 50 9.43 -11.40 11.87
CA LEU A 50 8.56 -10.38 12.46
C LEU A 50 7.10 -10.59 12.02
N PRO A 51 6.14 -10.85 12.90
CA PRO A 51 4.75 -11.10 12.54
C PRO A 51 4.02 -9.81 12.15
N LEU A 52 4.47 -9.19 11.07
CA LEU A 52 3.87 -8.02 10.44
C LEU A 52 2.76 -8.42 9.47
N LYS A 53 1.67 -7.66 9.46
CA LYS A 53 0.57 -7.78 8.50
C LYS A 53 0.70 -6.64 7.49
N ILE A 54 1.18 -6.95 6.29
CA ILE A 54 1.52 -5.97 5.26
C ILE A 54 0.45 -6.02 4.16
N PHE A 55 -0.39 -4.99 4.07
CA PHE A 55 -1.41 -4.86 3.05
C PHE A 55 -0.95 -3.87 1.98
N ILE A 56 -0.89 -4.34 0.73
CA ILE A 56 -0.57 -3.53 -0.44
C ILE A 56 -1.88 -3.15 -1.12
N ILE A 57 -2.20 -1.87 -1.14
CA ILE A 57 -3.33 -1.34 -1.91
C ILE A 57 -2.84 -1.15 -3.35
N ASN A 58 -3.06 -2.17 -4.16
CA ASN A 58 -2.52 -2.29 -5.52
C ASN A 58 -3.52 -1.74 -6.54
N ASN A 59 -3.32 -0.50 -6.95
CA ASN A 59 -4.10 0.16 -8.00
C ASN A 59 -3.36 0.26 -9.34
N GLY A 60 -2.15 -0.26 -9.45
CA GLY A 60 -1.34 -0.22 -10.67
C GLY A 60 -0.88 1.17 -11.09
N CYS A 61 -0.82 2.12 -10.15
CA CYS A 61 -0.38 3.48 -10.47
C CYS A 61 0.12 4.26 -9.25
N HIS A 62 0.81 5.37 -9.51
CA HIS A 62 1.01 6.42 -8.53
C HIS A 62 -0.29 7.23 -8.39
N GLY A 63 -1.21 6.77 -7.54
CA GLY A 63 -2.60 7.22 -7.49
C GLY A 63 -2.76 8.73 -7.36
N MET A 64 -2.05 9.38 -6.43
CA MET A 64 -2.13 10.82 -6.24
C MET A 64 -1.58 11.59 -7.46
N VAL A 65 -0.47 11.13 -8.06
CA VAL A 65 0.10 11.76 -9.27
C VAL A 65 -0.88 11.63 -10.43
N ARG A 66 -1.46 10.44 -10.63
CA ARG A 66 -2.50 10.20 -11.64
C ARG A 66 -3.71 11.11 -11.45
N GLN A 67 -4.21 11.24 -10.21
CA GLN A 67 -5.35 12.09 -9.86
C GLN A 67 -5.08 13.56 -10.23
N TRP A 68 -3.89 14.08 -9.91
CA TRP A 68 -3.51 15.44 -10.27
C TRP A 68 -3.42 15.64 -11.78
N GLN A 69 -2.85 14.69 -12.50
CA GLN A 69 -2.79 14.73 -13.96
C GLN A 69 -4.18 14.70 -14.58
N GLN A 70 -5.09 13.92 -13.99
CA GLN A 70 -6.48 13.86 -14.40
C GLN A 70 -7.22 15.19 -14.16
N LEU A 71 -7.16 15.69 -12.93
CA LEU A 71 -7.96 16.84 -12.52
C LEU A 71 -7.41 18.19 -13.04
N PHE A 72 -6.09 18.34 -13.08
CA PHE A 72 -5.46 19.64 -13.33
C PHE A 72 -4.64 19.72 -14.61
N HIS A 73 -4.38 18.60 -15.29
CA HIS A 73 -3.55 18.56 -16.48
C HIS A 73 -4.24 17.92 -17.68
N GLY A 74 -5.58 18.02 -17.76
CA GLY A 74 -6.36 17.55 -18.90
C GLY A 74 -6.24 16.05 -19.16
N ASN A 75 -6.11 15.26 -18.09
CA ASN A 75 -5.94 13.80 -18.13
C ASN A 75 -4.73 13.33 -18.97
N ARG A 76 -3.70 14.15 -19.05
CA ARG A 76 -2.44 13.81 -19.73
C ARG A 76 -1.56 12.99 -18.79
N LEU A 77 -1.80 11.68 -18.75
CA LEU A 77 -1.08 10.76 -17.88
C LEU A 77 0.36 10.54 -18.39
N SER A 78 1.34 10.74 -17.54
CA SER A 78 2.75 10.53 -17.85
C SER A 78 3.47 9.90 -16.67
N ALA A 79 4.03 8.72 -16.87
CA ALA A 79 4.80 7.95 -15.89
C ALA A 79 4.07 7.68 -14.55
N SER A 80 2.74 7.83 -14.51
CA SER A 80 1.92 7.63 -13.31
C SER A 80 1.19 6.30 -13.29
N VAL A 81 0.97 5.70 -14.47
CA VAL A 81 0.34 4.38 -14.63
C VAL A 81 1.43 3.36 -14.94
N PHE A 82 1.43 2.25 -14.23
CA PHE A 82 2.43 1.21 -14.43
C PHE A 82 2.05 0.32 -15.61
N ALA A 83 3.04 -0.06 -16.42
CA ALA A 83 2.87 -1.05 -17.47
C ALA A 83 2.61 -2.46 -16.91
N GLY A 84 2.99 -2.69 -15.65
CA GLY A 84 2.76 -3.90 -14.87
C GLY A 84 3.47 -3.80 -13.54
N ASN A 85 2.89 -4.43 -12.53
CA ASN A 85 3.51 -4.63 -11.22
C ASN A 85 4.16 -6.02 -11.15
N PRO A 86 5.16 -6.22 -10.30
CA PRO A 86 5.57 -7.57 -9.94
C PRO A 86 4.40 -8.32 -9.29
N ASP A 87 4.42 -9.63 -9.38
CA ASP A 87 3.51 -10.46 -8.57
C ASP A 87 3.97 -10.38 -7.10
N PHE A 88 3.26 -9.59 -6.30
CA PHE A 88 3.63 -9.37 -4.90
C PHE A 88 3.48 -10.61 -4.02
N VAL A 89 2.63 -11.55 -4.40
CA VAL A 89 2.52 -12.84 -3.71
C VAL A 89 3.81 -13.65 -3.92
N ARG A 90 4.23 -13.83 -5.17
CA ARG A 90 5.48 -14.52 -5.49
C ARG A 90 6.71 -13.80 -4.93
N LEU A 91 6.67 -12.47 -4.92
CA LEU A 91 7.74 -11.67 -4.33
C LEU A 91 7.87 -11.94 -2.83
N ALA A 92 6.77 -11.98 -2.09
CA ALA A 92 6.75 -12.34 -0.67
C ALA A 92 7.28 -13.76 -0.44
N GLU A 93 6.81 -14.71 -1.24
CA GLU A 93 7.28 -16.11 -1.21
C GLU A 93 8.78 -16.25 -1.48
N ALA A 94 9.34 -15.45 -2.38
CA ALA A 94 10.77 -15.42 -2.63
C ALA A 94 11.60 -14.98 -1.42
N TYR A 95 11.01 -14.21 -0.50
CA TYR A 95 11.60 -13.87 0.81
C TYR A 95 11.23 -14.86 1.92
N GLY A 96 10.51 -15.95 1.62
CA GLY A 96 10.01 -16.90 2.61
C GLY A 96 8.86 -16.37 3.46
N ILE A 97 8.18 -15.32 3.00
CA ILE A 97 7.03 -14.70 3.66
C ILE A 97 5.75 -15.17 2.98
N ARG A 98 4.71 -15.46 3.78
CA ARG A 98 3.40 -15.84 3.23
C ARG A 98 2.84 -14.72 2.37
N GLY A 99 2.43 -15.03 1.14
CA GLY A 99 1.71 -14.14 0.23
C GLY A 99 0.24 -14.51 0.13
N LEU A 100 -0.65 -13.51 0.12
CA LEU A 100 -2.08 -13.66 -0.14
C LEU A 100 -2.51 -12.63 -1.18
N ARG A 101 -3.51 -12.96 -2.00
CA ARG A 101 -4.14 -12.01 -2.93
C ARG A 101 -5.63 -11.88 -2.65
N ILE A 102 -6.10 -10.64 -2.62
CA ILE A 102 -7.52 -10.30 -2.54
C ILE A 102 -7.84 -9.46 -3.78
N ASP A 103 -8.50 -10.09 -4.75
CA ASP A 103 -8.91 -9.53 -6.04
C ASP A 103 -10.43 -9.53 -6.23
N ASP A 104 -11.16 -10.09 -5.27
CA ASP A 104 -12.62 -10.12 -5.21
C ASP A 104 -13.10 -9.45 -3.91
N PRO A 105 -13.91 -8.38 -3.98
CA PRO A 105 -14.47 -7.73 -2.80
C PRO A 105 -15.23 -8.67 -1.86
N ALA A 106 -15.85 -9.71 -2.40
CA ALA A 106 -16.58 -10.71 -1.59
C ALA A 106 -15.63 -11.51 -0.68
N ARG A 107 -14.36 -11.65 -1.06
CA ARG A 107 -13.33 -12.34 -0.29
C ARG A 107 -12.62 -11.46 0.73
N LEU A 108 -12.83 -10.13 0.69
CA LEU A 108 -12.11 -9.18 1.53
C LEU A 108 -12.22 -9.51 3.03
N PRO A 109 -13.42 -9.73 3.62
CA PRO A 109 -13.52 -10.02 5.05
C PRO A 109 -12.77 -11.29 5.47
N ALA A 110 -12.85 -12.34 4.64
CA ALA A 110 -12.17 -13.61 4.91
C ALA A 110 -10.65 -13.49 4.76
N GLY A 111 -10.17 -12.83 3.69
CA GLY A 111 -8.74 -12.65 3.46
C GLY A 111 -8.07 -11.76 4.50
N VAL A 112 -8.75 -10.70 4.94
CA VAL A 112 -8.25 -9.85 6.04
C VAL A 112 -8.17 -10.66 7.33
N ARG A 113 -9.20 -11.44 7.67
CA ARG A 113 -9.18 -12.29 8.87
C ARG A 113 -8.04 -13.31 8.81
N GLU A 114 -7.89 -14.00 7.69
CA GLU A 114 -6.82 -14.97 7.47
C GLU A 114 -5.43 -14.34 7.68
N ALA A 115 -5.22 -13.13 7.16
CA ALA A 115 -3.96 -12.41 7.34
C ALA A 115 -3.72 -12.01 8.81
N LEU A 116 -4.75 -11.55 9.51
CA LEU A 116 -4.63 -11.11 10.91
C LEU A 116 -4.39 -12.28 11.87
N GLU A 117 -5.03 -13.42 11.61
CA GLU A 117 -4.94 -14.62 12.44
C GLU A 117 -3.67 -15.46 12.17
N TYR A 118 -3.01 -15.26 11.05
CA TYR A 118 -1.78 -15.99 10.71
C TYR A 118 -0.65 -15.65 11.69
N ASP A 119 -0.03 -16.67 12.28
CA ASP A 119 1.11 -16.50 13.18
C ASP A 119 2.42 -16.42 12.39
N GLY A 120 2.75 -15.21 11.95
CA GLY A 120 3.93 -14.92 11.15
C GLY A 120 3.76 -13.68 10.27
N PRO A 121 4.80 -13.30 9.51
CA PRO A 121 4.71 -12.24 8.53
C PRO A 121 3.85 -12.64 7.33
N VAL A 122 3.03 -11.71 6.85
CA VAL A 122 2.20 -11.92 5.67
C VAL A 122 2.13 -10.65 4.83
N VAL A 123 2.22 -10.83 3.53
CA VAL A 123 1.99 -9.79 2.52
C VAL A 123 0.67 -10.08 1.83
N VAL A 124 -0.23 -9.12 1.84
CA VAL A 124 -1.55 -9.21 1.20
C VAL A 124 -1.61 -8.22 0.04
N ASP A 125 -1.70 -8.72 -1.17
CA ASP A 125 -1.87 -7.95 -2.40
C ASP A 125 -3.37 -7.70 -2.62
N CYS A 126 -3.84 -6.51 -2.26
CA CYS A 126 -5.23 -6.10 -2.42
C CYS A 126 -5.39 -5.35 -3.74
N ILE A 127 -5.99 -6.01 -4.73
CA ILE A 127 -6.25 -5.40 -6.04
C ILE A 127 -7.44 -4.44 -5.92
N VAL A 128 -7.21 -3.19 -6.24
CA VAL A 128 -8.23 -2.14 -6.20
C VAL A 128 -8.33 -1.42 -7.54
N ARG A 129 -9.44 -0.69 -7.73
CA ARG A 129 -9.67 0.06 -8.97
C ARG A 129 -8.64 1.17 -9.13
N GLN A 130 -8.09 1.29 -10.34
CA GLN A 130 -7.11 2.31 -10.69
C GLN A 130 -7.72 3.72 -10.76
N GLU A 131 -8.99 3.80 -11.16
CA GLU A 131 -9.67 5.06 -11.45
C GLU A 131 -10.14 5.81 -10.21
N GLU A 132 -10.17 5.16 -9.06
CA GLU A 132 -10.65 5.77 -7.81
C GLU A 132 -9.74 6.93 -7.39
N ASN A 133 -10.37 8.07 -7.14
CA ASN A 133 -9.72 9.28 -6.65
C ASN A 133 -9.95 9.46 -5.14
N VAL A 134 -9.01 10.10 -4.49
CA VAL A 134 -9.12 10.47 -3.08
C VAL A 134 -9.87 11.81 -2.99
N LEU A 135 -11.13 11.74 -2.62
CA LEU A 135 -12.01 12.90 -2.50
C LEU A 135 -12.65 12.93 -1.09
N PRO A 136 -13.04 14.10 -0.56
CA PRO A 136 -12.91 15.42 -1.17
C PRO A 136 -11.45 15.93 -1.21
N MET A 137 -11.17 16.81 -2.17
CA MET A 137 -9.83 17.38 -2.36
C MET A 137 -9.92 18.89 -2.53
N VAL A 138 -9.08 19.64 -1.80
CA VAL A 138 -8.95 21.08 -1.99
C VAL A 138 -7.85 21.35 -3.02
N PRO A 139 -8.16 22.03 -4.15
CA PRO A 139 -7.13 22.38 -5.13
C PRO A 139 -6.05 23.29 -4.50
N PRO A 140 -4.81 23.23 -5.00
CA PRO A 140 -3.74 24.10 -4.51
C PRO A 140 -4.13 25.58 -4.60
N GLY A 141 -4.00 26.29 -3.47
CA GLY A 141 -4.35 27.73 -3.39
C GLY A 141 -5.83 28.06 -3.27
N ALA A 142 -6.71 27.06 -3.31
CA ALA A 142 -8.15 27.24 -3.14
C ALA A 142 -8.56 27.28 -1.65
N ALA A 143 -9.73 27.87 -1.36
CA ALA A 143 -10.34 27.80 -0.05
C ALA A 143 -11.06 26.46 0.17
N LEU A 144 -11.28 26.08 1.46
CA LEU A 144 -11.99 24.82 1.82
C LEU A 144 -13.36 24.69 1.14
N ARG A 145 -14.09 25.80 0.95
CA ARG A 145 -15.40 25.82 0.27
C ARG A 145 -15.34 25.50 -1.22
N GLU A 146 -14.13 25.49 -1.79
CA GLU A 146 -13.88 25.22 -3.23
C GLU A 146 -13.37 23.80 -3.43
N MET A 147 -13.58 22.91 -2.43
CA MET A 147 -13.17 21.52 -2.53
C MET A 147 -13.90 20.78 -3.67
N ILE A 148 -13.18 19.87 -4.31
CA ILE A 148 -13.72 18.94 -5.28
C ILE A 148 -14.27 17.75 -4.50
N GLU A 149 -15.56 17.47 -4.62
CA GLU A 149 -16.24 16.41 -3.86
C GLU A 149 -16.53 15.16 -4.73
N ARG A 150 -16.60 15.34 -6.06
CA ARG A 150 -16.93 14.28 -7.03
C ARG A 150 -16.21 14.49 -8.35
#